data_29b3061d5cc03e969dd01fe6139d7c00
#
_entry.id   29b3061d5cc03e969dd01fe6139d7c00
#
_cell.length_a   1.000
_cell.length_b   1.000
_cell.length_c   1.000
_cell.angle_alpha   90.00
_cell.angle_beta   90.00
_cell.angle_gamma   90.00
#
_symmetry.space_group_name_H-M   'P 1'
#
loop_
_entity.id
_entity.type
_entity.pdbx_description
1 polymer ?
#
loop_
_entity_poly.entity_id
_entity_poly.type
_entity_poly.pdbx_seq_one_letter_code
_entity_poly.pdbx_strand_id
1 'polypeptide(L)'
;MDTYGCQQNEADSERIRGYLTEMGYGFTQDEAAADVIVINTCAVREHAEQRVLGNVGALTHTKRKNPNQIICLCGCMMQEPHVAEKIRQSFRHVDLVFGPHALWRFPELLWRIQTRRGRIFETPDEPGSIAEGLPVRREGTVKAWASIMYGCNNFCSYCIVPYVRGRERSRRPEDILSEV
;
A
#
# COMPACT_ATOMS: atom_id res chain seq x y z
N MET A 1 -10.86 0.98 -2.89
CA MET A 1 -9.54 1.12 -2.24
C MET A 1 -9.72 1.74 -0.88
N ASP A 2 -9.20 1.10 0.18
CA ASP A 2 -9.33 1.55 1.57
C ASP A 2 -7.98 1.96 2.14
N THR A 3 -7.97 3.08 2.88
CA THR A 3 -6.76 3.59 3.52
C THR A 3 -6.96 3.61 5.03
N TYR A 4 -6.09 2.93 5.74
CA TYR A 4 -6.01 2.93 7.19
C TYR A 4 -4.68 3.55 7.61
N GLY A 5 -4.71 4.71 8.28
CA GLY A 5 -3.45 5.23 8.78
C GLY A 5 -3.32 6.73 8.94
N CYS A 6 -2.12 7.22 8.68
CA CYS A 6 -1.73 8.61 8.77
C CYS A 6 -1.71 9.28 7.39
N GLN A 7 -1.41 10.58 7.35
CA GLN A 7 -1.31 11.36 6.12
C GLN A 7 -0.32 10.77 5.10
N GLN A 8 0.74 10.11 5.57
CA GLN A 8 1.67 9.43 4.68
C GLN A 8 1.01 8.25 3.94
N ASN A 9 0.11 7.50 4.62
CA ASN A 9 -0.66 6.45 3.96
C ASN A 9 -1.65 7.04 2.94
N GLU A 10 -2.22 8.22 3.20
CA GLU A 10 -3.07 8.90 2.22
C GLU A 10 -2.27 9.29 0.97
N ALA A 11 -1.09 9.89 1.14
CA ALA A 11 -0.20 10.21 0.02
C ALA A 11 0.20 8.96 -0.78
N ASP A 12 0.53 7.85 -0.09
CA ASP A 12 0.84 6.58 -0.72
C ASP A 12 -0.37 6.03 -1.50
N SER A 13 -1.58 6.22 -0.97
CA SER A 13 -2.84 5.82 -1.64
C SER A 13 -3.14 6.66 -2.88
N GLU A 14 -2.89 7.96 -2.84
CA GLU A 14 -3.03 8.84 -4.01
C GLU A 14 -2.10 8.39 -5.16
N ARG A 15 -0.88 7.93 -4.84
CA ARG A 15 0.05 7.35 -5.83
C ARG A 15 -0.45 6.02 -6.39
N ILE A 16 -0.95 5.13 -5.54
CA ILE A 16 -1.53 3.85 -6.00
C ILE A 16 -2.72 4.10 -6.92
N ARG A 17 -3.59 5.07 -6.59
CA ARG A 17 -4.70 5.48 -7.47
C ARG A 17 -4.20 6.08 -8.79
N GLY A 18 -3.11 6.84 -8.76
CA GLY A 18 -2.43 7.35 -9.94
C GLY A 18 -2.02 6.23 -10.87
N TYR A 19 -1.29 5.25 -10.37
CA TYR A 19 -0.90 4.05 -11.12
C TYR A 19 -2.10 3.30 -11.70
N LEU A 20 -3.14 3.05 -10.91
CA LEU A 20 -4.33 2.36 -11.39
C LEU A 20 -5.02 3.15 -12.51
N THR A 21 -5.05 4.48 -12.43
CA THR A 21 -5.60 5.34 -13.48
C THR A 21 -4.80 5.23 -14.78
N GLU A 22 -3.46 5.27 -14.70
CA GLU A 22 -2.59 5.11 -15.88
C GLU A 22 -2.70 3.71 -16.50
N MET A 23 -2.96 2.70 -15.69
CA MET A 23 -3.22 1.33 -16.15
C MET A 23 -4.63 1.15 -16.73
N GLY A 24 -5.47 2.19 -16.74
CA GLY A 24 -6.82 2.18 -17.33
C GLY A 24 -7.92 1.69 -16.39
N TYR A 25 -7.67 1.57 -15.07
CA TYR A 25 -8.70 1.18 -14.11
C TYR A 25 -9.67 2.32 -13.80
N GLY A 26 -10.96 1.98 -13.73
CA GLY A 26 -11.99 2.79 -13.09
C GLY A 26 -12.07 2.51 -11.58
N PHE A 27 -12.86 3.32 -10.85
CA PHE A 27 -13.04 3.17 -9.41
C PHE A 27 -14.51 2.92 -9.08
N THR A 28 -14.74 1.99 -8.17
CA THR A 28 -16.07 1.64 -7.64
C THR A 28 -16.05 1.57 -6.12
N GLN A 29 -17.20 1.79 -5.49
CA GLN A 29 -17.41 1.56 -4.06
C GLN A 29 -17.95 0.16 -3.77
N ASP A 30 -18.34 -0.59 -4.81
CA ASP A 30 -18.82 -1.96 -4.65
C ASP A 30 -17.65 -2.95 -4.70
N GLU A 31 -17.30 -3.52 -3.55
CA GLU A 31 -16.26 -4.53 -3.43
C GLU A 31 -16.53 -5.78 -4.27
N ALA A 32 -17.81 -6.14 -4.47
CA ALA A 32 -18.17 -7.32 -5.22
C ALA A 32 -17.99 -7.14 -6.74
N ALA A 33 -18.09 -5.89 -7.22
CA ALA A 33 -17.90 -5.53 -8.62
C ALA A 33 -16.44 -5.17 -8.94
N ALA A 34 -15.57 -5.01 -7.93
CA ALA A 34 -14.18 -4.63 -8.13
C ALA A 34 -13.33 -5.79 -8.64
N ASP A 35 -12.52 -5.56 -9.66
CA ASP A 35 -11.50 -6.52 -10.13
C ASP A 35 -10.26 -6.50 -9.23
N VAL A 36 -9.92 -5.35 -8.67
CA VAL A 36 -8.77 -5.14 -7.78
C VAL A 36 -9.22 -4.42 -6.52
N ILE A 37 -8.97 -5.03 -5.36
CA ILE A 37 -9.17 -4.41 -4.05
C ILE A 37 -7.79 -4.11 -3.46
N VAL A 38 -7.56 -2.85 -3.05
CA VAL A 38 -6.31 -2.43 -2.39
C VAL A 38 -6.64 -1.90 -1.01
N ILE A 39 -5.97 -2.45 0.00
CA ILE A 39 -6.04 -2.00 1.40
C ILE A 39 -4.67 -1.51 1.82
N ASN A 40 -4.55 -0.20 2.05
CA ASN A 40 -3.34 0.43 2.54
C ASN A 40 -3.39 0.52 4.07
N THR A 41 -2.38 0.00 4.75
CA THR A 41 -2.40 -0.32 6.17
C THR A 41 -1.33 0.42 6.97
N CYS A 42 -1.61 0.64 8.26
CA CYS A 42 -0.73 1.37 9.18
C CYS A 42 -0.23 0.46 10.31
N ALA A 43 1.04 0.61 10.70
CA ALA A 43 1.68 -0.13 11.78
C ALA A 43 1.54 0.56 13.16
N VAL A 44 0.95 1.76 13.26
CA VAL A 44 1.03 2.61 14.47
C VAL A 44 -0.01 2.25 15.54
N ARG A 45 -1.05 1.45 15.22
CA ARG A 45 -2.16 1.19 16.14
C ARG A 45 -2.53 -0.30 16.15
N GLU A 46 -2.34 -0.97 17.28
CA GLU A 46 -2.71 -2.37 17.46
C GLU A 46 -4.19 -2.67 17.15
N HIS A 47 -5.10 -1.79 17.58
CA HIS A 47 -6.52 -1.91 17.22
C HIS A 47 -6.79 -1.78 15.71
N ALA A 48 -5.91 -1.09 14.96
CA ALA A 48 -6.03 -1.00 13.52
C ALA A 48 -5.68 -2.34 12.85
N GLU A 49 -4.71 -3.10 13.38
CA GLU A 49 -4.36 -4.42 12.86
C GLU A 49 -5.55 -5.37 12.91
N GLN A 50 -6.18 -5.51 14.07
CA GLN A 50 -7.34 -6.41 14.23
C GLN A 50 -8.50 -6.04 13.30
N ARG A 51 -8.77 -4.73 13.15
CA ARG A 51 -9.81 -4.25 12.24
C ARG A 51 -9.49 -4.54 10.79
N VAL A 52 -8.26 -4.30 10.37
CA VAL A 52 -7.79 -4.61 9.01
C VAL A 52 -7.88 -6.11 8.74
N LEU A 53 -7.38 -6.95 9.65
CA LEU A 53 -7.45 -8.41 9.49
C LEU A 53 -8.89 -8.92 9.43
N GLY A 54 -9.81 -8.32 10.19
CA GLY A 54 -11.23 -8.62 10.12
C GLY A 54 -11.82 -8.31 8.74
N ASN A 55 -11.54 -7.11 8.21
CA ASN A 55 -12.00 -6.70 6.88
C ASN A 55 -11.39 -7.59 5.77
N VAL A 56 -10.08 -7.87 5.86
CA VAL A 56 -9.42 -8.79 4.93
C VAL A 56 -10.06 -10.17 4.98
N GLY A 57 -10.39 -10.67 6.16
CA GLY A 57 -11.10 -11.94 6.33
C GLY A 57 -12.47 -11.95 5.62
N ALA A 58 -13.22 -10.86 5.71
CA ALA A 58 -14.52 -10.72 5.05
C ALA A 58 -14.44 -10.78 3.52
N LEU A 59 -13.34 -10.32 2.92
CA LEU A 59 -13.11 -10.38 1.47
C LEU A 59 -13.02 -11.82 0.92
N THR A 60 -12.91 -12.83 1.78
CA THR A 60 -13.04 -14.22 1.34
C THR A 60 -14.39 -14.48 0.63
N HIS A 61 -15.44 -13.78 1.04
CA HIS A 61 -16.76 -13.93 0.43
C HIS A 61 -16.83 -13.35 -0.99
N THR A 62 -16.22 -12.18 -1.22
CA THR A 62 -16.15 -11.56 -2.55
C THR A 62 -15.24 -12.37 -3.47
N LYS A 63 -14.08 -12.80 -2.96
CA LYS A 63 -13.13 -13.65 -3.69
C LYS A 63 -13.73 -15.01 -4.12
N ARG A 64 -14.60 -15.61 -3.30
CA ARG A 64 -15.32 -16.84 -3.67
C ARG A 64 -16.31 -16.63 -4.81
N LYS A 65 -16.98 -15.47 -4.86
CA LYS A 65 -17.90 -15.09 -5.94
C LYS A 65 -17.16 -14.71 -7.22
N ASN A 66 -16.05 -14.02 -7.09
CA ASN A 66 -15.17 -13.63 -8.19
C ASN A 66 -13.73 -14.13 -7.96
N PRO A 67 -13.40 -15.37 -8.38
CA PRO A 67 -12.06 -15.95 -8.18
C PRO A 67 -10.94 -15.18 -8.88
N ASN A 68 -11.26 -14.37 -9.90
CA ASN A 68 -10.29 -13.54 -10.62
C ASN A 68 -10.02 -12.19 -9.92
N GLN A 69 -10.82 -11.80 -8.93
CA GLN A 69 -10.59 -10.59 -8.13
C GLN A 69 -9.20 -10.64 -7.48
N ILE A 70 -8.44 -9.56 -7.57
CA ILE A 70 -7.11 -9.45 -6.96
C ILE A 70 -7.23 -8.66 -5.66
N ILE A 71 -6.75 -9.25 -4.56
CA ILE A 71 -6.74 -8.60 -3.24
C ILE A 71 -5.30 -8.24 -2.88
N CYS A 72 -5.05 -6.93 -2.75
CA CYS A 72 -3.74 -6.35 -2.45
C CYS A 72 -3.72 -5.75 -1.05
N LEU A 73 -2.73 -6.08 -0.25
CA LEU A 73 -2.45 -5.44 1.04
C LEU A 73 -1.12 -4.71 0.95
N CYS A 74 -1.10 -3.46 1.39
CA CYS A 74 0.13 -2.67 1.37
C CYS A 74 0.25 -1.75 2.60
N GLY A 75 1.33 -0.98 2.64
CA GLY A 75 1.58 -0.01 3.70
C GLY A 75 2.48 -0.51 4.81
N CYS A 76 2.61 0.31 5.86
CA CYS A 76 3.60 0.10 6.93
C CYS A 76 3.40 -1.23 7.66
N MET A 77 2.17 -1.66 7.90
CA MET A 77 1.88 -2.91 8.62
C MET A 77 2.40 -4.13 7.85
N MET A 78 2.43 -4.08 6.52
CA MET A 78 2.94 -5.18 5.70
C MET A 78 4.48 -5.30 5.74
N GLN A 79 5.18 -4.28 6.22
CA GLN A 79 6.63 -4.32 6.43
C GLN A 79 7.02 -5.07 7.72
N GLU A 80 6.06 -5.35 8.60
CA GLU A 80 6.31 -6.15 9.81
C GLU A 80 6.34 -7.64 9.47
N PRO A 81 7.48 -8.36 9.69
CA PRO A 81 7.64 -9.75 9.24
C PRO A 81 6.59 -10.69 9.81
N HIS A 82 6.21 -10.50 11.08
CA HIS A 82 5.22 -11.36 11.75
C HIS A 82 3.82 -11.18 11.16
N VAL A 83 3.46 -9.96 10.72
CA VAL A 83 2.17 -9.68 10.07
C VAL A 83 2.15 -10.25 8.66
N ALA A 84 3.20 -10.01 7.87
CA ALA A 84 3.31 -10.55 6.53
C ALA A 84 3.23 -12.09 6.54
N GLU A 85 3.88 -12.75 7.50
CA GLU A 85 3.82 -14.21 7.65
C GLU A 85 2.43 -14.70 8.08
N LYS A 86 1.77 -14.00 9.00
CA LYS A 86 0.37 -14.28 9.40
C LYS A 86 -0.57 -14.20 8.20
N ILE A 87 -0.41 -13.17 7.34
CA ILE A 87 -1.17 -13.05 6.08
C ILE A 87 -0.87 -14.23 5.15
N ARG A 88 0.40 -14.60 5.02
CA ARG A 88 0.83 -15.71 4.17
C ARG A 88 0.17 -17.03 4.55
N GLN A 89 0.10 -17.31 5.84
CA GLN A 89 -0.42 -18.57 6.38
C GLN A 89 -1.95 -18.60 6.43
N SER A 90 -2.57 -17.52 6.92
CA SER A 90 -3.99 -17.53 7.32
C SER A 90 -4.94 -16.92 6.28
N PHE A 91 -4.45 -16.03 5.40
CA PHE A 91 -5.30 -15.31 4.43
C PHE A 91 -4.95 -15.69 2.99
N ARG A 92 -5.25 -16.93 2.63
CA ARG A 92 -4.87 -17.51 1.32
C ARG A 92 -5.51 -16.83 0.11
N HIS A 93 -6.58 -16.07 0.31
CA HIS A 93 -7.28 -15.29 -0.71
C HIS A 93 -6.61 -13.96 -1.03
N VAL A 94 -5.61 -13.54 -0.26
CA VAL A 94 -4.79 -12.35 -0.56
C VAL A 94 -3.74 -12.72 -1.61
N ASP A 95 -3.69 -11.96 -2.70
CA ASP A 95 -2.83 -12.23 -3.85
C ASP A 95 -1.52 -11.44 -3.81
N LEU A 96 -1.57 -10.17 -3.36
CA LEU A 96 -0.41 -9.28 -3.31
C LEU A 96 -0.23 -8.67 -1.92
N VAL A 97 0.97 -8.78 -1.38
CA VAL A 97 1.40 -8.08 -0.17
C VAL A 97 2.68 -7.32 -0.48
N PHE A 98 2.71 -6.02 -0.22
CA PHE A 98 3.93 -5.23 -0.41
C PHE A 98 4.09 -4.13 0.63
N GLY A 99 5.34 -3.91 1.02
CA GLY A 99 5.71 -2.85 1.95
C GLY A 99 5.82 -1.48 1.28
N PRO A 100 6.00 -0.39 2.06
CA PRO A 100 6.14 0.96 1.53
C PRO A 100 7.37 1.12 0.61
N HIS A 101 8.39 0.30 0.78
CA HIS A 101 9.60 0.31 -0.02
C HIS A 101 9.40 -0.23 -1.45
N ALA A 102 8.35 -1.04 -1.65
CA ALA A 102 8.02 -1.62 -2.95
C ALA A 102 6.85 -0.90 -3.66
N LEU A 103 6.34 0.21 -3.13
CA LEU A 103 5.18 0.91 -3.68
C LEU A 103 5.39 1.32 -5.15
N TRP A 104 6.56 1.79 -5.52
CA TRP A 104 6.89 2.19 -6.89
C TRP A 104 6.85 1.02 -7.89
N ARG A 105 6.93 -0.22 -7.39
CA ARG A 105 6.83 -1.44 -8.21
C ARG A 105 5.40 -1.94 -8.36
N PHE A 106 4.43 -1.28 -7.75
CA PHE A 106 3.04 -1.76 -7.75
C PHE A 106 2.51 -2.12 -9.14
N PRO A 107 2.74 -1.33 -10.21
CA PRO A 107 2.29 -1.70 -11.55
C PRO A 107 2.88 -3.03 -12.04
N GLU A 108 4.19 -3.24 -11.84
CA GLU A 108 4.88 -4.48 -12.19
C GLU A 108 4.31 -5.67 -11.41
N LEU A 109 4.14 -5.50 -10.09
CA LEU A 109 3.64 -6.55 -9.21
C LEU A 109 2.21 -6.96 -9.57
N LEU A 110 1.35 -5.99 -9.84
CA LEU A 110 -0.03 -6.22 -10.26
C LEU A 110 -0.09 -6.94 -11.61
N TRP A 111 0.70 -6.51 -12.59
CA TRP A 111 0.81 -7.16 -13.89
C TRP A 111 1.30 -8.62 -13.77
N ARG A 112 2.28 -8.88 -12.92
CA ARG A 112 2.79 -10.25 -12.66
C ARG A 112 1.71 -11.18 -12.12
N ILE A 113 0.85 -10.71 -11.21
CA ILE A 113 -0.27 -11.51 -10.68
C ILE A 113 -1.29 -11.81 -11.77
N GLN A 114 -1.62 -10.82 -12.59
CA GLN A 114 -2.56 -10.99 -13.70
C GLN A 114 -2.09 -12.02 -14.74
N THR A 115 -0.79 -12.03 -15.00
CA THR A 115 -0.22 -12.89 -16.07
C THR A 115 0.18 -14.28 -15.61
N ARG A 116 0.72 -14.40 -14.38
CA ARG A 116 1.34 -15.65 -13.92
C ARG A 116 0.53 -16.43 -12.88
N ARG A 117 -0.55 -15.88 -12.40
CA ARG A 117 -1.36 -16.42 -11.30
C ARG A 117 -0.50 -16.97 -10.16
N GLY A 118 -0.48 -16.31 -9.03
CA GLY A 118 0.28 -16.69 -7.86
C GLY A 118 0.19 -15.60 -6.80
N ARG A 119 0.69 -15.89 -5.62
CA ARG A 119 0.76 -14.91 -4.52
C ARG A 119 2.14 -14.26 -4.52
N ILE A 120 2.18 -12.94 -4.37
CA ILE A 120 3.44 -12.19 -4.29
C ILE A 120 3.52 -11.50 -2.93
N PHE A 121 4.66 -11.62 -2.27
CA PHE A 121 5.00 -10.94 -1.03
C PHE A 121 6.31 -10.18 -1.25
N GLU A 122 6.21 -8.86 -1.32
CA GLU A 122 7.33 -7.97 -1.66
C GLU A 122 7.53 -6.96 -0.52
N THR A 123 8.30 -7.34 0.47
CA THR A 123 8.60 -6.54 1.66
C THR A 123 10.12 -6.43 1.86
N PRO A 124 10.81 -5.70 0.95
CA PRO A 124 12.27 -5.55 1.05
C PRO A 124 12.65 -4.78 2.32
N ASP A 125 13.70 -5.23 3.00
CA ASP A 125 14.21 -4.60 4.23
C ASP A 125 14.84 -3.24 3.95
N GLU A 126 15.47 -3.09 2.79
CA GLU A 126 16.12 -1.84 2.39
C GLU A 126 15.19 -0.96 1.55
N PRO A 127 15.07 0.31 1.91
CA PRO A 127 14.15 1.23 1.25
C PRO A 127 14.56 1.64 -0.18
N GLY A 128 15.78 1.36 -0.63
CA GLY A 128 16.25 1.77 -1.94
C GLY A 128 16.27 3.28 -2.15
N SER A 129 16.34 3.73 -3.40
CA SER A 129 16.23 5.15 -3.78
C SER A 129 14.77 5.62 -3.76
N ILE A 130 14.56 6.92 -3.61
CA ILE A 130 13.23 7.53 -3.76
C ILE A 130 12.87 7.53 -5.25
N ALA A 131 11.73 6.94 -5.59
CA ALA A 131 11.18 7.05 -6.94
C ALA A 131 10.43 8.39 -7.06
N GLU A 132 10.85 9.21 -8.02
CA GLU A 132 10.24 10.51 -8.31
C GLU A 132 9.40 10.45 -9.59
N GLY A 133 8.58 11.49 -9.82
CA GLY A 133 7.71 11.55 -11.00
C GLY A 133 6.61 10.50 -11.04
N LEU A 134 6.25 9.95 -9.87
CA LEU A 134 5.18 8.95 -9.79
C LEU A 134 3.82 9.60 -10.03
N PRO A 135 2.91 8.91 -10.72
CA PRO A 135 1.56 9.43 -10.94
C PRO A 135 0.83 9.60 -9.61
N VAL A 136 0.08 10.69 -9.48
CA VAL A 136 -0.72 10.99 -8.30
C VAL A 136 -2.15 11.28 -8.74
N ARG A 137 -3.11 10.56 -8.15
CA ARG A 137 -4.54 10.88 -8.30
C ARG A 137 -5.13 11.29 -6.97
N ARG A 138 -5.44 12.57 -6.86
CA ARG A 138 -6.07 13.18 -5.68
C ARG A 138 -7.58 12.97 -5.71
N GLU A 139 -8.19 12.69 -4.55
CA GLU A 139 -9.65 12.50 -4.46
C GLU A 139 -10.42 13.81 -4.28
N GLY A 140 -9.75 14.88 -3.89
CA GLY A 140 -10.36 16.17 -3.63
C GLY A 140 -9.71 17.31 -4.40
N THR A 141 -10.42 18.44 -4.45
CA THR A 141 -9.95 19.68 -5.09
C THR A 141 -9.34 20.67 -4.10
N VAL A 142 -9.47 20.43 -2.78
CA VAL A 142 -9.10 21.39 -1.73
C VAL A 142 -7.88 20.94 -0.92
N LYS A 143 -7.63 19.64 -0.82
CA LYS A 143 -6.52 19.08 -0.06
C LYS A 143 -5.65 18.20 -0.95
N ALA A 144 -4.35 18.30 -0.78
CA ALA A 144 -3.36 17.43 -1.40
C ALA A 144 -2.30 17.04 -0.36
N TRP A 145 -1.76 15.84 -0.49
CA TRP A 145 -0.67 15.37 0.33
C TRP A 145 0.58 15.24 -0.52
N ALA A 146 1.58 16.06 -0.25
CA ALA A 146 2.91 15.94 -0.86
C ALA A 146 3.90 15.43 0.18
N SER A 147 4.45 14.24 -0.03
CA SER A 147 5.50 13.71 0.85
C SER A 147 6.79 14.46 0.56
N ILE A 148 7.37 15.09 1.57
CA ILE A 148 8.66 15.81 1.44
C ILE A 148 9.85 14.94 1.87
N MET A 149 9.59 13.89 2.66
CA MET A 149 10.60 12.98 3.17
C MET A 149 9.99 11.61 3.52
N TYR A 150 10.82 10.60 3.61
CA TYR A 150 10.48 9.24 4.02
C TYR A 150 11.38 8.77 5.15
N GLY A 151 10.84 7.92 6.04
CA GLY A 151 11.58 7.36 7.16
C GLY A 151 11.84 8.37 8.28
N CYS A 152 12.67 7.97 9.26
CA CYS A 152 13.04 8.81 10.39
C CYS A 152 14.30 8.28 11.08
N ASN A 153 15.18 9.18 11.53
CA ASN A 153 16.41 8.83 12.25
C ASN A 153 16.33 9.00 13.77
N ASN A 154 15.17 9.43 14.32
CA ASN A 154 15.08 9.73 15.77
C ASN A 154 15.03 8.50 16.66
N PHE A 155 14.56 7.34 16.15
CA PHE A 155 14.46 6.09 16.91
C PHE A 155 13.87 6.25 18.31
N CYS A 156 12.78 7.06 18.45
CA CYS A 156 12.08 7.22 19.71
C CYS A 156 11.60 5.84 20.21
N SER A 157 11.65 5.59 21.51
CA SER A 157 11.39 4.27 22.12
C SER A 157 10.03 3.65 21.81
N TYR A 158 9.04 4.47 21.48
CA TYR A 158 7.66 4.07 21.15
C TYR A 158 7.35 4.07 19.65
N CYS A 159 8.32 4.43 18.78
CA CYS A 159 8.03 4.73 17.38
C CYS A 159 8.47 3.60 16.44
N ILE A 160 7.52 3.08 15.66
CA ILE A 160 7.76 2.02 14.68
C ILE A 160 8.32 2.56 13.35
N VAL A 161 8.22 3.87 13.07
CA VAL A 161 8.53 4.45 11.76
C VAL A 161 9.93 4.11 11.23
N PRO A 162 11.02 4.20 12.01
CA PRO A 162 12.35 3.82 11.52
C PRO A 162 12.45 2.37 11.05
N TYR A 163 11.65 1.49 11.62
CA TYR A 163 11.67 0.04 11.34
C TYR A 163 10.85 -0.34 10.12
N VAL A 164 9.76 0.39 9.84
CA VAL A 164 8.84 0.06 8.72
C VAL A 164 8.99 0.98 7.52
N ARG A 165 9.58 2.18 7.69
CA ARG A 165 9.85 3.13 6.59
C ARG A 165 11.34 3.43 6.41
N GLY A 166 12.19 2.84 7.24
CA GLY A 166 13.64 2.97 7.18
C GLY A 166 14.15 4.32 7.70
N ARG A 167 15.42 4.57 7.40
CA ARG A 167 16.09 5.83 7.76
C ARG A 167 15.54 7.00 6.93
N GLU A 168 15.72 8.18 7.47
CA GLU A 168 15.32 9.43 6.82
C GLU A 168 15.96 9.61 5.44
N ARG A 169 15.11 9.93 4.47
CA ARG A 169 15.50 10.27 3.10
C ARG A 169 14.63 11.42 2.64
N SER A 170 15.21 12.59 2.45
CA SER A 170 14.51 13.77 1.96
C SER A 170 14.43 13.75 0.43
N ARG A 171 13.32 14.25 -0.11
CA ARG A 171 13.15 14.51 -1.53
C ARG A 171 13.82 15.84 -1.91
N ARG A 172 14.17 15.98 -3.16
CA ARG A 172 14.70 17.24 -3.67
C ARG A 172 13.57 18.28 -3.77
N PRO A 173 13.84 19.54 -3.42
CA PRO A 173 12.83 20.60 -3.49
C PRO A 173 12.20 20.75 -4.88
N GLU A 174 12.99 20.57 -5.95
CA GLU A 174 12.53 20.67 -7.34
C GLU A 174 11.47 19.62 -7.67
N ASP A 175 11.66 18.37 -7.20
CA ASP A 175 10.72 17.28 -7.44
C ASP A 175 9.41 17.51 -6.66
N ILE A 176 9.51 18.06 -5.44
CA ILE A 176 8.33 18.41 -4.63
C ILE A 176 7.54 19.54 -5.30
N LEU A 177 8.22 20.59 -5.76
CA LEU A 177 7.57 21.73 -6.42
C LEU A 177 6.90 21.32 -7.74
N SER A 178 7.47 20.36 -8.46
CA SER A 178 6.85 19.87 -9.70
C SER A 178 5.63 18.98 -9.46
N GLU A 179 5.47 18.39 -8.26
CA GLU A 179 4.32 17.59 -7.87
C GLU A 179 3.12 18.45 -7.39
N VAL A 180 3.37 19.65 -6.87
CA VAL A 180 2.37 20.55 -6.28
C VAL A 180 1.78 21.50 -7.29
#